data_57570bfafd73b68e61f501c7859f1c72
#
_entry.id   57570bfafd73b68e61f501c7859f1c72
#
_cell.length_a   1.000
_cell.length_b   1.000
_cell.length_c   1.000
_cell.angle_alpha   90.00
_cell.angle_beta   90.00
_cell.angle_gamma   90.00
#
_symmetry.space_group_name_H-M   'P 1'
#
loop_
_entity.id
_entity.type
_entity.pdbx_description
1 polymer ?
#
loop_
_entity_poly.entity_id
_entity_poly.type
_entity_poly.pdbx_seq_one_letter_code
_entity_poly.pdbx_strand_id
1 'polypeptide(L)' 'MLKIAKQTKLNPEKVINRASNFFGKGGWGLDEKGRNQCCISFEGGGGHVTISVVDQEKHCEVSADTREFEHPVRQFLEKI' A
#
# COMPACT_ATOMS: atom_id res chain seq x y z
N MET A 1 -14.08 -4.76 5.66
CA MET A 1 -13.26 -4.45 4.49
C MET A 1 -13.23 -2.95 4.27
N LEU A 2 -12.06 -2.38 4.08
CA LEU A 2 -11.89 -0.94 3.86
C LEU A 2 -11.20 -0.70 2.52
N LYS A 3 -11.68 0.29 1.78
CA LYS A 3 -11.03 0.74 0.56
C LYS A 3 -10.94 2.25 0.59
N ILE A 4 -9.72 2.78 0.56
CA ILE A 4 -9.49 4.23 0.56
C ILE A 4 -8.45 4.58 -0.49
N ALA A 5 -8.48 5.84 -0.93
CA ALA A 5 -7.57 6.34 -1.93
C ALA A 5 -7.00 7.67 -1.50
N LYS A 6 -5.79 7.97 -1.98
CA LYS A 6 -5.11 9.23 -1.71
C LYS A 6 -4.26 9.61 -2.91
N GLN A 7 -4.15 10.89 -3.18
CA GLN A 7 -3.22 11.41 -4.18
C GLN A 7 -1.89 11.71 -3.53
N THR A 8 -0.79 11.41 -4.25
CA THR A 8 0.55 11.66 -3.76
C THR A 8 1.43 12.18 -4.89
N LYS A 9 2.47 12.92 -4.54
CA LYS A 9 3.46 13.38 -5.51
C LYS A 9 4.58 12.37 -5.73
N LEU A 10 4.62 11.29 -4.96
CA LEU A 10 5.61 10.24 -5.14
C LEU A 10 5.31 9.46 -6.43
N ASN A 11 6.35 8.98 -7.09
CA ASN A 11 6.13 8.13 -8.26
C ASN A 11 5.71 6.71 -7.83
N PRO A 12 5.17 5.90 -8.75
CA PRO A 12 4.68 4.56 -8.38
C PRO A 12 5.74 3.67 -7.73
N GLU A 13 6.96 3.71 -8.24
CA GLU A 13 8.05 2.91 -7.68
C GLU A 13 8.30 3.25 -6.21
N LYS A 14 8.32 4.54 -5.88
CA LYS A 14 8.53 4.96 -4.49
C LYS A 14 7.39 4.54 -3.59
N VAL A 15 6.15 4.63 -4.07
CA VAL A 15 4.99 4.19 -3.29
C VAL A 15 5.09 2.70 -2.99
N ILE A 16 5.39 1.89 -4.01
CA ILE A 16 5.51 0.44 -3.84
C ILE A 16 6.64 0.10 -2.87
N ASN A 17 7.80 0.75 -3.01
CA ASN A 17 8.92 0.52 -2.10
C ASN A 17 8.59 0.91 -0.65
N ARG A 18 7.91 2.02 -0.45
CA ARG A 18 7.48 2.43 0.88
C ARG A 18 6.47 1.46 1.48
N ALA A 19 5.55 0.95 0.65
CA ALA A 19 4.60 -0.05 1.10
C ALA A 19 5.30 -1.33 1.53
N SER A 20 6.28 -1.79 0.74
CA SER A 20 7.05 -2.97 1.09
C SER A 20 7.77 -2.81 2.42
N ASN A 21 8.35 -1.65 2.68
CA ASN A 21 9.04 -1.39 3.95
C ASN A 21 8.07 -1.23 5.11
N PHE A 22 6.91 -0.64 4.88
CA PHE A 22 5.96 -0.37 5.95
C PHE A 22 5.19 -1.63 6.37
N PHE A 23 4.70 -2.40 5.42
CA PHE A 23 3.87 -3.58 5.71
C PHE A 23 4.67 -4.87 5.78
N GLY A 24 5.83 -4.93 5.15
CA GLY A 24 6.66 -6.13 5.11
C GLY A 24 7.47 -6.35 6.36
N LYS A 25 8.58 -7.09 6.22
CA LYS A 25 9.39 -7.54 7.35
C LYS A 25 10.00 -6.43 8.18
N GLY A 26 10.26 -5.27 7.58
CA GLY A 26 10.82 -4.12 8.30
C GLY A 26 9.77 -3.30 9.05
N GLY A 27 8.50 -3.62 8.92
CA GLY A 27 7.39 -2.90 9.55
C GLY A 27 6.42 -3.84 10.24
N TRP A 28 5.24 -4.03 9.65
CA TRP A 28 4.19 -4.83 10.27
C TRP A 28 4.43 -6.34 10.18
N GLY A 29 5.42 -6.76 9.39
CA GLY A 29 5.77 -8.17 9.31
C GLY A 29 4.82 -9.03 8.48
N LEU A 30 4.07 -8.42 7.58
CA LEU A 30 3.17 -9.16 6.69
C LEU A 30 3.96 -9.84 5.57
N ASP A 31 3.40 -10.92 5.05
CA ASP A 31 3.99 -11.63 3.91
C ASP A 31 3.61 -10.95 2.60
N GLU A 32 4.61 -10.58 1.82
CA GLU A 32 4.40 -10.01 0.49
C GLU A 32 4.01 -11.15 -0.46
N LYS A 33 2.81 -11.07 -1.04
CA LYS A 33 2.27 -12.13 -1.89
C LYS A 33 2.34 -11.83 -3.39
N GLY A 34 2.43 -10.58 -3.75
CA GLY A 34 2.55 -10.21 -5.14
C GLY A 34 3.05 -8.80 -5.28
N ARG A 35 3.86 -8.58 -6.32
CA ARG A 35 4.38 -7.26 -6.63
C ARG A 35 4.51 -7.10 -8.13
N ASN A 36 4.07 -5.98 -8.64
CA ASN A 36 4.36 -5.58 -10.02
C ASN A 36 4.58 -4.07 -10.04
N GLN A 37 4.60 -3.47 -11.23
CA GLN A 37 4.90 -2.05 -11.37
C GLN A 37 3.87 -1.12 -10.74
N CYS A 38 2.64 -1.58 -10.60
CA CYS A 38 1.57 -0.72 -10.10
C CYS A 38 0.95 -1.20 -8.79
N CYS A 39 1.25 -2.42 -8.33
CA CYS A 39 0.51 -3.01 -7.22
C CYS A 39 1.42 -3.86 -6.34
N ILE A 40 1.08 -3.92 -5.07
CA ILE A 40 1.75 -4.81 -4.14
C ILE A 40 0.70 -5.31 -3.14
N SER A 41 0.75 -6.59 -2.80
CA SER A 41 -0.20 -7.16 -1.85
C SER A 41 0.51 -7.95 -0.78
N PHE A 42 -0.11 -7.95 0.40
CA PHE A 42 0.42 -8.59 1.60
C PHE A 42 -0.68 -9.39 2.28
N GLU A 43 -0.29 -10.44 3.00
CA GLU A 43 -1.21 -11.24 3.81
C GLU A 43 -0.57 -11.54 5.16
N GLY A 44 -1.40 -11.69 6.18
CA GLY A 44 -0.95 -12.09 7.49
C GLY A 44 -2.07 -11.99 8.50
N GLY A 45 -2.02 -12.81 9.56
CA GLY A 45 -2.94 -12.71 10.68
C GLY A 45 -4.43 -12.79 10.34
N GLY A 46 -4.77 -13.45 9.24
CA GLY A 46 -6.17 -13.56 8.81
C GLY A 46 -6.67 -12.39 7.99
N GLY A 47 -5.81 -11.43 7.65
CA GLY A 47 -6.18 -10.27 6.87
C GLY A 47 -5.28 -10.08 5.66
N HIS A 48 -5.50 -8.98 4.96
CA HIS A 48 -4.70 -8.65 3.77
C HIS A 48 -4.63 -7.13 3.57
N VAL A 49 -3.62 -6.72 2.79
CA VAL A 49 -3.48 -5.34 2.32
C VAL A 49 -3.09 -5.39 0.86
N THR A 50 -3.78 -4.63 0.02
CA THR A 50 -3.41 -4.47 -1.39
C THR A 50 -3.29 -2.98 -1.68
N ILE A 51 -2.12 -2.58 -2.17
CA ILE A 51 -1.84 -1.20 -2.54
C ILE A 51 -1.73 -1.15 -4.06
N SER A 52 -2.49 -0.26 -4.68
CA SER A 52 -2.48 -0.05 -6.12
C SER A 52 -2.15 1.41 -6.41
N VAL A 53 -1.35 1.66 -7.43
CA VAL A 53 -0.94 3.01 -7.81
C VAL A 53 -1.29 3.25 -9.26
N VAL A 54 -2.00 4.33 -9.52
CA VAL A 54 -2.32 4.78 -10.88
C VAL A 54 -1.54 6.07 -11.13
N ASP A 55 -0.66 6.05 -12.13
CA ASP A 55 0.14 7.22 -12.49
C ASP A 55 -0.71 8.17 -13.30
N GLN A 56 -0.89 9.38 -12.78
CA GLN A 56 -1.60 10.45 -13.47
C GLN A 56 -0.61 11.56 -13.81
N GLU A 57 -1.03 12.49 -14.65
CA GLU A 57 -0.12 13.44 -15.26
C GLU A 57 0.78 14.21 -14.29
N LYS A 58 0.25 14.64 -13.15
CA LYS A 58 1.00 15.46 -12.18
C LYS A 58 1.12 14.82 -10.81
N HIS A 59 0.49 13.69 -10.61
CA HIS A 59 0.50 13.00 -9.33
C HIS A 59 0.10 11.54 -9.55
N CYS A 60 0.19 10.76 -8.50
CA CYS A 60 -0.28 9.37 -8.52
C CYS A 60 -1.46 9.22 -7.58
N GLU A 61 -2.41 8.38 -7.96
CA GLU A 61 -3.48 8.00 -7.07
C GLU A 61 -3.16 6.64 -6.46
N VAL A 62 -3.11 6.60 -5.14
CA VAL A 62 -2.82 5.39 -4.40
C VAL A 62 -4.12 4.88 -3.80
N SER A 63 -4.50 3.66 -4.13
CA SER A 63 -5.67 2.99 -3.59
C SER A 63 -5.21 1.87 -2.65
N ALA A 64 -5.83 1.79 -1.50
CA ALA A 64 -5.54 0.74 -0.54
C ALA A 64 -6.81 -0.04 -0.26
N ASP A 65 -6.71 -1.37 -0.36
CA ASP A 65 -7.81 -2.28 -0.09
C ASP A 65 -7.32 -3.22 1.03
N THR A 66 -8.04 -3.27 2.13
CA THR A 66 -7.55 -4.02 3.28
C THR A 66 -8.68 -4.68 4.05
N ARG A 67 -8.33 -5.80 4.67
CA ARG A 67 -9.13 -6.49 5.66
C ARG A 67 -8.26 -6.68 6.90
N GLU A 68 -8.73 -6.23 8.05
CA GLU A 68 -8.08 -6.35 9.36
C GLU A 68 -6.93 -5.36 9.60
N PHE A 69 -6.45 -4.64 8.58
CA PHE A 69 -5.32 -3.73 8.73
C PHE A 69 -5.69 -2.28 8.40
N GLU A 70 -6.90 -1.85 8.79
CA GLU A 70 -7.39 -0.50 8.49
C GLU A 70 -6.51 0.59 9.11
N HIS A 71 -6.13 0.41 10.37
CA HIS A 71 -5.30 1.41 11.05
C HIS A 71 -3.91 1.55 10.40
N PRO A 72 -3.18 0.45 10.17
CA PRO A 72 -1.91 0.55 9.45
C PRO A 72 -2.03 1.17 8.06
N VAL A 73 -3.09 0.85 7.33
CA VAL A 73 -3.30 1.45 6.00
C VAL A 73 -3.48 2.95 6.11
N ARG A 74 -4.26 3.44 7.07
CA ARG A 74 -4.44 4.87 7.26
C ARG A 74 -3.13 5.56 7.63
N GLN A 75 -2.33 4.93 8.50
CA GLN A 75 -1.02 5.46 8.85
C GLN A 75 -0.10 5.55 7.64
N PHE A 76 -0.09 4.50 6.80
CA PHE A 76 0.72 4.49 5.59
C PHE A 76 0.34 5.63 4.66
N LEU A 77 -0.95 5.81 4.42
CA LEU A 77 -1.43 6.85 3.51
C LEU A 77 -1.11 8.25 4.02
N GLU A 78 -1.07 8.45 5.34
CA GLU A 78 -0.68 9.73 5.90
C GLU A 78 0.78 10.07 5.64
N LYS A 79 1.63 9.07 5.42
CA LYS A 79 3.07 9.25 5.25
C LYS A 79 3.50 9.44 3.80
N ILE A 80 2.61 9.27 2.88
CA ILE A 80 2.90 9.47 1.47
C ILE A 80 2.10 10.69 0.95
#